data_6005a71b98072cbeaac16721e37e7c70
#
_entry.id   6005a71b98072cbeaac16721e37e7c70
#
_cell.length_a   1.000
_cell.length_b   1.000
_cell.length_c   1.000
_cell.angle_alpha   90.00
_cell.angle_beta   90.00
_cell.angle_gamma   90.00
#
_symmetry.space_group_name_H-M   'P 1'
#
loop_
_entity.id
_entity.type
_entity.pdbx_description
1 polymer ?
#
loop_
_entity_poly.entity_id
_entity_poly.type
_entity_poly.pdbx_seq_one_letter_code
_entity_poly.pdbx_strand_id
1 'polypeptide(L)'
;MGALRDLASRPARTFFTVAGIAIGILALTVVGSLAERLHTIVSRSTSLNTDVVFANIQRSVLISPDARQTVQRAYGKLKALDGVRTAIPEVVVPYSSGNAMSRFGPPSLVFGFPDQARAFERGMLVVARGRPSAPGEQRVAMIGPDFAAAEHADVGDAIALQGNSFVVVGVLDKTFTVFDAAVVVPFSDAQDLLRQVVPAYLKSLPSEPVSAFLVAPKPGTDVGLLARRIALIDGLSARDPREVANTVRSTLGIFDAIVFGAALIALLVGAFSVINTMTIAVTERTREIGIRKAIGATDGSILLTFVAEAATIGALGGVVGIVLGLAVVTAVDARSAAGGNLQLFAISPFVAMGAFAFAIALSAVAGFVPALAAARLPPTVALRR
;
A
#
# COMPACT_ATOMS: atom_id res chain seq x y z
N MET A 1 -8.93 24.86 -32.40
CA MET A 1 -7.73 24.56 -33.19
C MET A 1 -6.59 25.61 -33.04
N GLY A 2 -6.87 26.85 -32.59
CA GLY A 2 -5.87 27.90 -32.38
C GLY A 2 -4.87 27.60 -31.26
N ALA A 3 -5.33 27.13 -30.09
CA ALA A 3 -4.49 26.92 -28.89
C ALA A 3 -3.33 25.94 -29.10
N LEU A 4 -3.53 24.83 -29.81
CA LEU A 4 -2.47 23.85 -30.11
C LEU A 4 -1.43 24.40 -31.11
N ARG A 5 -1.86 25.23 -32.06
CA ARG A 5 -0.96 25.84 -33.04
C ARG A 5 -0.07 26.90 -32.39
N ASP A 6 -0.61 27.63 -31.44
CA ASP A 6 0.09 28.66 -30.69
C ASP A 6 1.08 28.08 -29.69
N LEU A 7 0.75 26.93 -29.06
CA LEU A 7 1.68 26.16 -28.20
C LEU A 7 2.90 25.64 -28.99
N ALA A 8 2.71 25.28 -30.26
CA ALA A 8 3.80 24.82 -31.14
C ALA A 8 4.74 25.97 -31.63
N SER A 9 4.29 27.22 -31.55
CA SER A 9 5.10 28.36 -32.01
C SER A 9 6.26 28.71 -31.08
N ARG A 10 6.25 28.31 -29.81
CA ARG A 10 7.28 28.58 -28.79
C ARG A 10 7.58 27.33 -27.95
N PRO A 11 8.26 26.34 -28.53
CA PRO A 11 8.37 25.00 -27.94
C PRO A 11 9.11 24.96 -26.58
N ALA A 12 10.15 25.79 -26.42
CA ALA A 12 10.91 25.78 -25.16
C ALA A 12 10.08 26.23 -23.95
N ARG A 13 9.29 27.30 -24.09
CA ARG A 13 8.45 27.78 -22.98
C ARG A 13 7.35 26.79 -22.63
N THR A 14 6.65 26.31 -23.63
CA THR A 14 5.57 25.31 -23.46
C THR A 14 6.14 24.06 -22.80
N PHE A 15 7.33 23.63 -23.20
CA PHE A 15 8.02 22.48 -22.61
C PHE A 15 8.26 22.69 -21.11
N PHE A 16 8.86 23.80 -20.68
CA PHE A 16 9.14 24.05 -19.25
C PHE A 16 7.86 24.16 -18.41
N THR A 17 6.77 24.72 -18.96
CA THR A 17 5.52 24.81 -18.25
C THR A 17 4.85 23.44 -18.11
N VAL A 18 4.79 22.68 -19.19
CA VAL A 18 4.27 21.31 -19.20
C VAL A 18 5.12 20.41 -18.27
N ALA A 19 6.44 20.55 -18.31
CA ALA A 19 7.35 19.80 -17.43
C ALA A 19 7.13 20.13 -15.96
N GLY A 20 6.93 21.41 -15.60
CA GLY A 20 6.64 21.80 -14.22
C GLY A 20 5.35 21.19 -13.68
N ILE A 21 4.30 21.19 -14.48
CA ILE A 21 3.03 20.53 -14.13
C ILE A 21 3.22 19.00 -14.08
N ALA A 22 3.91 18.43 -15.08
CA ALA A 22 4.13 17.00 -15.20
C ALA A 22 4.91 16.42 -14.00
N ILE A 23 5.93 17.13 -13.49
CA ILE A 23 6.68 16.71 -12.30
C ILE A 23 5.75 16.66 -11.07
N GLY A 24 4.89 17.68 -10.90
CA GLY A 24 3.93 17.71 -9.80
C GLY A 24 2.92 16.57 -9.88
N ILE A 25 2.38 16.30 -11.07
CA ILE A 25 1.42 15.22 -11.30
C ILE A 25 2.08 13.84 -11.21
N LEU A 26 3.33 13.70 -11.66
CA LEU A 26 4.12 12.50 -11.46
C LEU A 26 4.26 12.17 -9.96
N ALA A 27 4.68 13.16 -9.16
CA ALA A 27 4.80 12.98 -7.71
C ALA A 27 3.46 12.58 -7.07
N LEU A 28 2.37 13.26 -7.44
CA LEU A 28 1.02 12.95 -6.96
C LEU A 28 0.58 11.54 -7.37
N THR A 29 0.86 11.10 -8.59
CA THR A 29 0.53 9.78 -9.09
C THR A 29 1.30 8.69 -8.33
N VAL A 30 2.60 8.85 -8.13
CA VAL A 30 3.44 7.87 -7.42
C VAL A 30 3.03 7.77 -5.95
N VAL A 31 2.97 8.90 -5.24
CA VAL A 31 2.65 8.91 -3.81
C VAL A 31 1.18 8.52 -3.57
N GLY A 32 0.27 8.94 -4.44
CA GLY A 32 -1.14 8.56 -4.39
C GLY A 32 -1.35 7.06 -4.62
N SER A 33 -0.62 6.45 -5.56
CA SER A 33 -0.66 4.99 -5.78
C SER A 33 -0.12 4.19 -4.59
N LEU A 34 0.88 4.71 -3.89
CA LEU A 34 1.40 4.11 -2.66
C LEU A 34 0.38 4.20 -1.52
N ALA A 35 -0.23 5.37 -1.32
CA ALA A 35 -1.25 5.58 -0.31
C ALA A 35 -2.47 4.66 -0.54
N GLU A 36 -2.97 4.58 -1.76
CA GLU A 36 -4.09 3.68 -2.15
C GLU A 36 -3.76 2.22 -1.82
N ARG A 37 -2.52 1.80 -2.10
CA ARG A 37 -2.07 0.44 -1.76
C ARG A 37 -2.08 0.20 -0.25
N LEU A 38 -1.54 1.12 0.53
CA LEU A 38 -1.52 1.03 1.98
C LEU A 38 -2.94 1.00 2.56
N HIS A 39 -3.83 1.86 2.10
CA HIS A 39 -5.24 1.85 2.50
C HIS A 39 -5.92 0.52 2.18
N THR A 40 -5.66 -0.05 1.00
CA THR A 40 -6.23 -1.35 0.60
C THR A 40 -5.74 -2.48 1.50
N ILE A 41 -4.43 -2.54 1.78
CA ILE A 41 -3.84 -3.55 2.66
C ILE A 41 -4.45 -3.45 4.06
N VAL A 42 -4.51 -2.24 4.62
CA VAL A 42 -4.99 -2.03 5.98
C VAL A 42 -6.48 -2.29 6.11
N SER A 43 -7.30 -1.82 5.18
CA SER A 43 -8.76 -2.04 5.25
C SER A 43 -9.10 -3.52 5.18
N ARG A 44 -8.45 -4.30 4.32
CA ARG A 44 -8.66 -5.74 4.20
C ARG A 44 -8.10 -6.50 5.40
N SER A 45 -6.88 -6.20 5.83
CA SER A 45 -6.28 -6.82 7.02
C SER A 45 -7.11 -6.56 8.28
N THR A 46 -7.66 -5.37 8.44
CA THR A 46 -8.50 -5.03 9.58
C THR A 46 -9.84 -5.76 9.55
N SER A 47 -10.48 -5.89 8.38
CA SER A 47 -11.78 -6.57 8.26
C SER A 47 -11.71 -8.08 8.57
N LEU A 48 -10.56 -8.72 8.29
CA LEU A 48 -10.36 -10.15 8.54
C LEU A 48 -9.97 -10.46 9.99
N ASN A 49 -9.39 -9.53 10.73
CA ASN A 49 -8.78 -9.76 12.04
C ASN A 49 -9.52 -9.12 13.22
N THR A 50 -10.65 -8.44 13.02
CA THR A 50 -11.37 -7.75 14.11
C THR A 50 -12.01 -8.67 15.13
N ASP A 51 -12.26 -9.92 14.75
CA ASP A 51 -13.00 -10.89 15.58
C ASP A 51 -12.07 -11.94 16.22
N VAL A 52 -10.75 -11.74 16.18
CA VAL A 52 -9.77 -12.69 16.69
C VAL A 52 -8.73 -11.98 17.54
N VAL A 53 -8.36 -12.56 18.67
CA VAL A 53 -7.28 -12.05 19.52
C VAL A 53 -6.02 -12.88 19.30
N PHE A 54 -4.94 -12.21 18.95
CA PHE A 54 -3.61 -12.83 18.91
C PHE A 54 -2.97 -12.73 20.29
N ALA A 55 -2.82 -13.88 20.95
CA ALA A 55 -2.14 -14.00 22.23
C ALA A 55 -0.71 -14.49 21.99
N ASN A 56 0.25 -13.56 21.89
CA ASN A 56 1.64 -13.87 21.65
C ASN A 56 2.32 -14.35 22.94
N ILE A 57 3.20 -15.34 22.83
CA ILE A 57 4.03 -15.78 23.94
C ILE A 57 5.16 -14.76 24.11
N GLN A 58 5.35 -14.28 25.34
CA GLN A 58 6.41 -13.32 25.65
C GLN A 58 7.79 -13.97 25.46
N ARG A 59 8.73 -13.19 24.87
CA ARG A 59 10.10 -13.67 24.64
C ARG A 59 10.79 -14.16 25.90
N SER A 60 10.54 -13.52 27.04
CA SER A 60 11.04 -13.92 28.35
C SER A 60 10.66 -15.35 28.74
N VAL A 61 9.46 -15.79 28.36
CA VAL A 61 9.00 -17.17 28.58
C VAL A 61 9.74 -18.15 27.69
N LEU A 62 9.92 -17.83 26.42
CA LEU A 62 10.59 -18.73 25.46
C LEU A 62 12.04 -19.03 25.82
N ILE A 63 12.71 -18.10 26.53
CA ILE A 63 14.09 -18.26 26.99
C ILE A 63 14.20 -18.77 28.45
N SER A 64 13.05 -18.99 29.12
CA SER A 64 13.00 -19.47 30.50
C SER A 64 13.24 -20.99 30.58
N PRO A 65 13.92 -21.51 31.60
CA PRO A 65 14.01 -22.95 31.84
C PRO A 65 12.65 -23.63 31.97
N ASP A 66 11.66 -22.92 32.48
CA ASP A 66 10.28 -23.40 32.70
C ASP A 66 9.34 -23.12 31.56
N ALA A 67 9.85 -22.78 30.37
CA ALA A 67 9.05 -22.39 29.20
C ALA A 67 7.89 -23.34 28.92
N ARG A 68 8.16 -24.66 28.94
CA ARG A 68 7.13 -25.68 28.68
C ARG A 68 5.97 -25.61 29.68
N GLN A 69 6.27 -25.54 30.95
CA GLN A 69 5.23 -25.51 32.01
C GLN A 69 4.46 -24.18 31.96
N THR A 70 5.15 -23.07 31.69
CA THR A 70 4.54 -21.76 31.60
C THR A 70 3.58 -21.68 30.40
N VAL A 71 4.01 -22.17 29.22
CA VAL A 71 3.16 -22.22 28.01
C VAL A 71 1.95 -23.14 28.22
N GLN A 72 2.14 -24.32 28.82
CA GLN A 72 1.02 -25.24 29.11
C GLN A 72 0.05 -24.65 30.12
N ARG A 73 0.53 -24.01 31.19
CA ARG A 73 -0.31 -23.32 32.18
C ARG A 73 -1.07 -22.15 31.55
N ALA A 74 -0.39 -21.36 30.73
CA ALA A 74 -1.02 -20.25 30.00
C ALA A 74 -2.11 -20.74 29.04
N TYR A 75 -1.86 -21.82 28.31
CA TYR A 75 -2.84 -22.45 27.42
C TYR A 75 -4.06 -23.00 28.19
N GLY A 76 -3.82 -23.65 29.32
CA GLY A 76 -4.92 -24.12 30.19
C GLY A 76 -5.76 -22.97 30.72
N LYS A 77 -5.15 -21.89 31.23
CA LYS A 77 -5.86 -20.68 31.68
C LYS A 77 -6.63 -20.01 30.53
N LEU A 78 -6.00 -19.96 29.33
CA LEU A 78 -6.62 -19.36 28.15
C LEU A 78 -7.89 -20.10 27.74
N LYS A 79 -7.87 -21.43 27.73
CA LYS A 79 -9.05 -22.26 27.42
C LYS A 79 -10.16 -22.15 28.47
N ALA A 80 -9.80 -21.95 29.72
CA ALA A 80 -10.76 -21.81 30.83
C ALA A 80 -11.32 -20.38 30.95
N LEU A 81 -10.76 -19.41 30.19
CA LEU A 81 -11.19 -18.02 30.28
C LEU A 81 -12.59 -17.86 29.67
N ASP A 82 -13.50 -17.25 30.45
CA ASP A 82 -14.82 -16.94 29.92
C ASP A 82 -14.78 -15.95 28.79
N GLY A 83 -15.54 -16.20 27.72
CA GLY A 83 -15.52 -15.46 26.49
C GLY A 83 -14.62 -16.09 25.39
N VAL A 84 -13.80 -17.08 25.71
CA VAL A 84 -13.03 -17.86 24.73
C VAL A 84 -13.89 -19.01 24.19
N ARG A 85 -14.06 -19.05 22.87
CA ARG A 85 -14.68 -20.19 22.18
C ARG A 85 -13.64 -21.28 21.88
N THR A 86 -12.51 -20.87 21.32
CA THR A 86 -11.38 -21.75 21.02
C THR A 86 -10.07 -20.97 21.04
N ALA A 87 -9.01 -21.67 21.41
CA ALA A 87 -7.64 -21.16 21.36
C ALA A 87 -6.81 -22.15 20.53
N ILE A 88 -6.23 -21.68 19.46
CA ILE A 88 -5.48 -22.47 18.47
C ILE A 88 -4.00 -22.10 18.61
N PRO A 89 -3.10 -23.04 18.91
CA PRO A 89 -1.68 -22.76 18.91
C PRO A 89 -1.18 -22.48 17.49
N GLU A 90 -0.26 -21.53 17.37
CA GLU A 90 0.35 -21.10 16.13
C GLU A 90 1.86 -21.09 16.27
N VAL A 91 2.54 -21.52 15.22
CA VAL A 91 4.00 -21.38 15.10
C VAL A 91 4.30 -20.42 13.96
N VAL A 92 5.11 -19.40 14.26
CA VAL A 92 5.57 -18.43 13.26
C VAL A 92 7.10 -18.46 13.23
N VAL A 93 7.65 -18.70 12.04
CA VAL A 93 9.08 -18.76 11.79
C VAL A 93 9.44 -17.72 10.73
N PRO A 94 10.47 -16.88 10.93
CA PRO A 94 10.95 -16.01 9.86
C PRO A 94 11.49 -16.85 8.70
N TYR A 95 11.06 -16.53 7.48
CA TYR A 95 11.67 -17.12 6.28
C TYR A 95 12.99 -16.41 6.01
N SER A 96 14.07 -17.17 5.97
CA SER A 96 15.40 -16.69 5.59
C SER A 96 15.78 -17.34 4.25
N SER A 97 15.65 -16.62 3.16
CA SER A 97 16.37 -16.98 1.93
C SER A 97 17.80 -16.44 2.04
N GLY A 98 18.79 -17.17 1.50
CA GLY A 98 20.20 -16.76 1.54
C GLY A 98 20.51 -15.35 0.99
N ASN A 99 19.53 -14.71 0.30
CA ASN A 99 19.60 -13.36 -0.27
C ASN A 99 18.80 -12.32 0.54
N ALA A 100 18.62 -12.51 1.84
CA ALA A 100 17.78 -11.66 2.70
C ALA A 100 18.17 -10.17 2.73
N MET A 101 19.39 -9.81 2.33
CA MET A 101 19.86 -8.41 2.36
C MET A 101 19.37 -7.52 1.22
N SER A 102 18.75 -8.07 0.19
CA SER A 102 18.27 -7.31 -0.98
C SER A 102 16.74 -7.16 -1.07
N ARG A 103 16.00 -7.68 -0.08
CA ARG A 103 14.53 -7.63 -0.10
C ARG A 103 14.02 -6.39 0.62
N PHE A 104 13.38 -5.51 -0.13
CA PHE A 104 12.67 -4.34 0.43
C PHE A 104 11.23 -4.77 0.77
N GLY A 105 10.87 -4.78 2.05
CA GLY A 105 9.52 -5.16 2.50
C GLY A 105 9.54 -5.94 3.82
N PRO A 106 8.36 -6.27 4.38
CA PRO A 106 8.29 -7.12 5.56
C PRO A 106 8.86 -8.50 5.23
N PRO A 107 9.58 -9.14 6.17
CA PRO A 107 10.10 -10.48 5.96
C PRO A 107 8.96 -11.46 5.71
N SER A 108 9.16 -12.38 4.78
CA SER A 108 8.24 -13.50 4.59
C SER A 108 8.24 -14.37 5.84
N LEU A 109 7.07 -14.88 6.20
CA LEU A 109 6.87 -15.69 7.40
C LEU A 109 6.38 -17.09 7.01
N VAL A 110 6.82 -18.08 7.77
CA VAL A 110 6.29 -19.45 7.70
C VAL A 110 5.34 -19.63 8.87
N PHE A 111 4.09 -19.95 8.57
CA PHE A 111 3.04 -20.22 9.54
C PHE A 111 2.77 -21.71 9.64
N GLY A 112 2.59 -22.20 10.86
CA GLY A 112 2.15 -23.55 11.12
C GLY A 112 0.90 -23.56 12.00
N PHE A 113 -0.16 -24.22 11.52
CA PHE A 113 -1.41 -24.40 12.23
C PHE A 113 -1.72 -25.89 12.40
N PRO A 114 -2.28 -26.30 13.56
CA PRO A 114 -2.71 -27.69 13.75
C PRO A 114 -3.94 -28.01 12.89
N ASP A 115 -4.14 -29.28 12.57
CA ASP A 115 -5.27 -29.73 11.74
C ASP A 115 -6.64 -29.27 12.27
N GLN A 116 -6.78 -29.09 13.57
CA GLN A 116 -7.98 -28.58 14.23
C GLN A 116 -8.32 -27.12 13.86
N ALA A 117 -7.33 -26.36 13.39
CA ALA A 117 -7.50 -24.97 12.95
C ALA A 117 -8.16 -24.84 11.56
N ARG A 118 -8.22 -25.93 10.78
CA ARG A 118 -8.68 -25.91 9.38
C ARG A 118 -10.09 -25.37 9.19
N ALA A 119 -10.98 -25.56 10.16
CA ALA A 119 -12.32 -24.98 10.10
C ALA A 119 -12.27 -23.44 10.21
N PHE A 120 -11.27 -22.91 10.92
CA PHE A 120 -11.03 -21.49 11.09
C PHE A 120 -10.29 -20.90 9.88
N GLU A 121 -9.33 -21.66 9.32
CA GLU A 121 -8.53 -21.29 8.14
C GLU A 121 -9.37 -21.14 6.86
N ARG A 122 -10.48 -21.88 6.72
CA ARG A 122 -11.34 -21.84 5.52
C ARG A 122 -11.86 -20.44 5.16
N GLY A 123 -11.88 -19.51 6.11
CA GLY A 123 -12.24 -18.11 5.87
C GLY A 123 -11.04 -17.19 5.59
N MET A 124 -9.83 -17.60 6.00
CA MET A 124 -8.61 -16.80 5.90
C MET A 124 -7.65 -17.27 4.80
N LEU A 125 -7.61 -18.60 4.55
CA LEU A 125 -6.70 -19.24 3.61
C LEU A 125 -7.50 -19.91 2.48
N VAL A 126 -7.84 -19.14 1.47
CA VAL A 126 -8.51 -19.65 0.26
C VAL A 126 -7.43 -20.08 -0.73
N VAL A 127 -7.49 -21.32 -1.21
CA VAL A 127 -6.56 -21.83 -2.22
C VAL A 127 -7.08 -21.47 -3.62
N ALA A 128 -6.32 -20.70 -4.37
CA ALA A 128 -6.63 -20.30 -5.75
C ALA A 128 -6.22 -21.36 -6.76
N ARG A 129 -5.08 -22.05 -6.52
CA ARG A 129 -4.56 -23.11 -7.41
C ARG A 129 -4.04 -24.27 -6.57
N GLY A 130 -4.21 -25.48 -7.08
CA GLY A 130 -3.83 -26.69 -6.34
C GLY A 130 -4.89 -27.12 -5.32
N ARG A 131 -4.42 -27.57 -4.15
CA ARG A 131 -5.28 -28.06 -3.06
C ARG A 131 -4.75 -27.61 -1.70
N PRO A 132 -5.61 -27.58 -0.66
CA PRO A 132 -5.13 -27.43 0.71
C PRO A 132 -4.30 -28.65 1.14
N SER A 133 -3.41 -28.45 2.11
CA SER A 133 -2.68 -29.58 2.73
C SER A 133 -3.65 -30.56 3.38
N ALA A 134 -3.44 -31.87 3.25
CA ALA A 134 -4.30 -32.87 3.87
C ALA A 134 -3.90 -33.11 5.36
N PRO A 135 -4.84 -33.58 6.23
CA PRO A 135 -4.51 -33.92 7.62
C PRO A 135 -3.39 -34.98 7.67
N GLY A 136 -2.38 -34.72 8.52
CA GLY A 136 -1.26 -35.64 8.70
C GLY A 136 -0.21 -35.63 7.58
N GLU A 137 -0.37 -34.82 6.51
CA GLU A 137 0.70 -34.61 5.53
C GLU A 137 1.90 -33.92 6.18
N GLN A 138 3.08 -34.24 5.69
CA GLN A 138 4.35 -33.63 6.10
C GLN A 138 5.12 -33.17 4.88
N ARG A 139 6.02 -32.19 5.09
CA ARG A 139 6.88 -31.64 4.03
C ARG A 139 6.09 -31.08 2.82
N VAL A 140 4.88 -30.59 3.07
CA VAL A 140 4.06 -29.88 2.09
C VAL A 140 3.89 -28.41 2.51
N ALA A 141 3.70 -27.54 1.50
CA ALA A 141 3.52 -26.11 1.73
C ALA A 141 2.38 -25.54 0.89
N MET A 142 1.59 -24.66 1.47
CA MET A 142 0.75 -23.72 0.73
C MET A 142 1.48 -22.37 0.74
N ILE A 143 1.58 -21.70 -0.41
CA ILE A 143 2.33 -20.46 -0.55
C ILE A 143 1.41 -19.31 -0.95
N GLY A 144 1.69 -18.13 -0.43
CA GLY A 144 0.99 -16.91 -0.85
C GLY A 144 1.37 -16.51 -2.27
N PRO A 145 0.51 -15.75 -2.98
CA PRO A 145 0.75 -15.37 -4.38
C PRO A 145 1.99 -14.50 -4.57
N ASP A 146 2.32 -13.63 -3.61
CA ASP A 146 3.52 -12.80 -3.66
C ASP A 146 4.78 -13.62 -3.39
N PHE A 147 4.71 -14.61 -2.50
CA PHE A 147 5.79 -15.56 -2.27
C PHE A 147 6.02 -16.44 -3.51
N ALA A 148 4.94 -16.93 -4.12
CA ALA A 148 5.00 -17.72 -5.36
C ALA A 148 5.69 -16.96 -6.50
N ALA A 149 5.31 -15.70 -6.69
CA ALA A 149 5.94 -14.81 -7.68
C ALA A 149 7.42 -14.54 -7.37
N ALA A 150 7.75 -14.38 -6.11
CA ALA A 150 9.09 -14.07 -5.60
C ALA A 150 10.09 -15.20 -5.79
N GLU A 151 9.69 -16.42 -5.45
CA GLU A 151 10.53 -17.61 -5.52
C GLU A 151 10.36 -18.34 -6.86
N HIS A 152 9.52 -17.81 -7.79
CA HIS A 152 9.18 -18.43 -9.08
C HIS A 152 8.68 -19.87 -8.89
N ALA A 153 7.89 -20.10 -7.85
CA ALA A 153 7.40 -21.43 -7.46
C ALA A 153 5.90 -21.57 -7.74
N ASP A 154 5.49 -22.72 -8.23
CA ASP A 154 4.09 -23.07 -8.46
C ASP A 154 3.76 -24.44 -7.85
N VAL A 155 2.50 -24.86 -7.97
CA VAL A 155 2.03 -26.16 -7.48
C VAL A 155 2.84 -27.31 -8.10
N GLY A 156 3.39 -28.15 -7.23
CA GLY A 156 4.26 -29.26 -7.60
C GLY A 156 5.75 -28.97 -7.45
N ASP A 157 6.15 -27.71 -7.36
CA ASP A 157 7.55 -27.34 -7.18
C ASP A 157 8.04 -27.62 -5.76
N ALA A 158 9.35 -27.76 -5.61
CA ALA A 158 10.02 -27.90 -4.32
C ALA A 158 10.60 -26.57 -3.89
N ILE A 159 10.28 -26.14 -2.67
CA ILE A 159 10.85 -24.94 -2.04
C ILE A 159 11.71 -25.33 -0.83
N ALA A 160 12.77 -24.56 -0.58
CA ALA A 160 13.65 -24.78 0.56
C ALA A 160 13.25 -23.84 1.73
N LEU A 161 12.85 -24.41 2.86
CA LEU A 161 12.57 -23.67 4.10
C LEU A 161 13.62 -24.08 5.13
N GLN A 162 14.49 -23.16 5.53
CA GLN A 162 15.58 -23.41 6.48
C GLN A 162 16.44 -24.65 6.09
N GLY A 163 16.69 -24.83 4.80
CA GLY A 163 17.46 -25.98 4.27
C GLY A 163 16.66 -27.29 4.12
N ASN A 164 15.39 -27.31 4.50
CA ASN A 164 14.50 -28.46 4.30
C ASN A 164 13.65 -28.28 3.05
N SER A 165 13.48 -29.35 2.26
CA SER A 165 12.65 -29.35 1.06
C SER A 165 11.17 -29.55 1.40
N PHE A 166 10.31 -28.75 0.82
CA PHE A 166 8.84 -28.81 0.91
C PHE A 166 8.24 -28.79 -0.49
N VAL A 167 7.21 -29.59 -0.72
CA VAL A 167 6.48 -29.61 -2.00
C VAL A 167 5.32 -28.63 -1.91
N VAL A 168 5.20 -27.72 -2.87
CA VAL A 168 4.08 -26.79 -2.96
C VAL A 168 2.83 -27.55 -3.41
N VAL A 169 1.82 -27.63 -2.55
CA VAL A 169 0.55 -28.30 -2.83
C VAL A 169 -0.56 -27.33 -3.22
N GLY A 170 -0.40 -26.05 -2.89
CA GLY A 170 -1.38 -25.03 -3.23
C GLY A 170 -0.80 -23.62 -3.20
N VAL A 171 -1.39 -22.75 -4.02
CA VAL A 171 -1.14 -21.30 -4.02
C VAL A 171 -2.40 -20.62 -3.53
N LEU A 172 -2.25 -19.76 -2.52
CA LEU A 172 -3.35 -19.05 -1.91
C LEU A 172 -3.90 -17.94 -2.81
N ASP A 173 -5.14 -17.57 -2.59
CA ASP A 173 -5.75 -16.41 -3.24
C ASP A 173 -5.19 -15.11 -2.66
N LYS A 174 -5.25 -14.04 -3.46
CA LYS A 174 -4.76 -12.72 -3.07
C LYS A 174 -5.67 -12.08 -2.02
N THR A 175 -5.18 -11.95 -0.80
CA THR A 175 -5.96 -11.40 0.34
C THR A 175 -5.53 -10.00 0.73
N PHE A 176 -4.39 -9.51 0.26
CA PHE A 176 -3.74 -8.26 0.68
C PHE A 176 -3.42 -8.26 2.19
N THR A 177 -3.11 -9.44 2.73
CA THR A 177 -2.67 -9.65 4.10
C THR A 177 -1.24 -10.17 4.14
N VAL A 178 -0.73 -10.46 5.35
CA VAL A 178 0.58 -11.07 5.54
C VAL A 178 0.70 -12.45 4.87
N PHE A 179 -0.43 -13.13 4.62
CA PHE A 179 -0.45 -14.43 4.00
C PHE A 179 -0.09 -14.39 2.50
N ASP A 180 -0.22 -13.24 1.84
CA ASP A 180 0.17 -13.12 0.43
C ASP A 180 1.67 -13.36 0.22
N ALA A 181 2.51 -12.98 1.20
CA ALA A 181 3.95 -13.19 1.19
C ALA A 181 4.41 -14.32 2.13
N ALA A 182 3.49 -15.15 2.61
CA ALA A 182 3.76 -16.18 3.59
C ALA A 182 3.79 -17.59 2.99
N VAL A 183 4.33 -18.51 3.77
CA VAL A 183 4.27 -19.94 3.53
C VAL A 183 3.50 -20.57 4.70
N VAL A 184 2.55 -21.43 4.40
CA VAL A 184 1.78 -22.18 5.39
C VAL A 184 2.16 -23.65 5.29
N VAL A 185 2.63 -24.22 6.39
CA VAL A 185 3.08 -25.62 6.48
C VAL A 185 2.32 -26.35 7.58
N PRO A 186 2.33 -27.70 7.61
CA PRO A 186 1.83 -28.48 8.73
C PRO A 186 2.47 -28.06 10.06
N PHE A 187 1.70 -28.13 11.13
CA PHE A 187 2.12 -27.63 12.45
C PHE A 187 3.40 -28.27 12.98
N SER A 188 3.54 -29.59 12.81
CA SER A 188 4.75 -30.33 13.19
C SER A 188 5.99 -29.86 12.43
N ASP A 189 5.84 -29.64 11.13
CA ASP A 189 6.93 -29.15 10.29
C ASP A 189 7.37 -27.74 10.71
N ALA A 190 6.40 -26.84 11.02
CA ALA A 190 6.70 -25.51 11.52
C ALA A 190 7.42 -25.53 12.87
N GLN A 191 7.07 -26.47 13.76
CA GLN A 191 7.75 -26.66 15.03
C GLN A 191 9.20 -27.10 14.81
N ASP A 192 9.45 -27.99 13.86
CA ASP A 192 10.80 -28.45 13.49
C ASP A 192 11.64 -27.30 12.92
N LEU A 193 11.03 -26.48 12.03
CA LEU A 193 11.68 -25.28 11.50
C LEU A 193 12.03 -24.29 12.60
N LEU A 194 11.11 -24.07 13.56
CA LEU A 194 11.35 -23.15 14.68
C LEU A 194 12.53 -23.62 15.54
N ARG A 195 12.65 -24.93 15.81
CA ARG A 195 13.79 -25.50 16.55
C ARG A 195 15.14 -25.28 15.87
N GLN A 196 15.16 -25.22 14.53
CA GLN A 196 16.39 -24.99 13.76
C GLN A 196 16.85 -23.53 13.80
N VAL A 197 15.90 -22.60 13.81
CA VAL A 197 16.18 -21.14 13.81
C VAL A 197 16.60 -20.64 15.18
N VAL A 198 16.14 -21.29 16.25
CA VAL A 198 16.47 -20.88 17.61
C VAL A 198 17.93 -21.20 17.91
N PRO A 199 18.72 -20.20 18.38
CA PRO A 199 20.12 -20.41 18.73
C PRO A 199 20.32 -21.55 19.74
N ALA A 200 21.46 -22.25 19.63
CA ALA A 200 21.78 -23.45 20.44
C ALA A 200 21.70 -23.22 21.95
N TYR A 201 21.93 -22.00 22.44
CA TYR A 201 21.83 -21.64 23.86
C TYR A 201 20.36 -21.50 24.34
N LEU A 202 19.38 -21.47 23.43
CA LEU A 202 17.95 -21.48 23.73
C LEU A 202 17.32 -22.88 23.52
N LYS A 203 18.11 -23.95 23.52
CA LYS A 203 17.66 -25.36 23.34
C LYS A 203 16.72 -25.87 24.44
N SER A 204 16.43 -25.06 25.46
CA SER A 204 15.39 -25.35 26.47
C SER A 204 13.96 -25.13 25.94
N LEU A 205 13.77 -24.95 24.63
CA LEU A 205 12.44 -24.86 24.04
C LEU A 205 11.60 -26.10 24.41
N PRO A 206 10.30 -25.89 24.65
CA PRO A 206 9.36 -27.00 24.84
C PRO A 206 9.48 -28.02 23.72
N SER A 207 9.16 -29.30 24.02
CA SER A 207 9.10 -30.34 22.99
C SER A 207 8.13 -29.99 21.84
N GLU A 208 7.15 -29.14 22.13
CA GLU A 208 6.14 -28.60 21.21
C GLU A 208 6.17 -27.05 21.29
N PRO A 209 7.14 -26.41 20.65
CA PRO A 209 7.24 -24.96 20.70
C PRO A 209 6.04 -24.31 19.97
N VAL A 210 5.54 -23.22 20.57
CA VAL A 210 4.43 -22.40 20.07
C VAL A 210 4.87 -20.95 20.12
N SER A 211 4.52 -20.16 19.12
CA SER A 211 4.85 -18.72 19.06
C SER A 211 3.73 -17.85 19.59
N ALA A 212 2.48 -18.27 19.33
CA ALA A 212 1.29 -17.54 19.70
C ALA A 212 0.09 -18.47 19.81
N PHE A 213 -1.01 -17.93 20.34
CA PHE A 213 -2.34 -18.55 20.29
C PHE A 213 -3.29 -17.62 19.53
N LEU A 214 -4.00 -18.18 18.58
CA LEU A 214 -5.12 -17.55 17.90
C LEU A 214 -6.38 -17.80 18.71
N VAL A 215 -6.96 -16.77 19.28
CA VAL A 215 -8.13 -16.90 20.18
C VAL A 215 -9.36 -16.40 19.48
N ALA A 216 -10.31 -17.31 19.22
CA ALA A 216 -11.63 -16.98 18.72
C ALA A 216 -12.58 -16.75 19.91
N PRO A 217 -13.24 -15.58 19.99
CA PRO A 217 -14.20 -15.30 21.04
C PRO A 217 -15.53 -16.03 20.84
N LYS A 218 -16.30 -16.18 21.91
CA LYS A 218 -17.72 -16.55 21.83
C LYS A 218 -18.53 -15.41 21.19
N PRO A 219 -19.65 -15.69 20.50
CA PRO A 219 -20.52 -14.66 19.98
C PRO A 219 -20.97 -13.70 21.11
N GLY A 220 -20.93 -12.38 20.81
CA GLY A 220 -21.31 -11.34 21.78
C GLY A 220 -20.24 -10.97 22.81
N THR A 221 -19.05 -11.58 22.78
CA THR A 221 -17.95 -11.22 23.69
C THR A 221 -17.29 -9.91 23.21
N ASP A 222 -17.04 -8.99 24.15
CA ASP A 222 -16.20 -7.82 23.86
C ASP A 222 -14.74 -8.25 23.70
N VAL A 223 -14.24 -8.14 22.46
CA VAL A 223 -12.90 -8.57 22.06
C VAL A 223 -11.81 -7.76 22.77
N GLY A 224 -12.04 -6.47 23.03
CA GLY A 224 -11.08 -5.62 23.74
C GLY A 224 -10.94 -6.01 25.21
N LEU A 225 -12.06 -6.26 25.90
CA LEU A 225 -12.03 -6.77 27.27
C LEU A 225 -11.39 -8.17 27.33
N LEU A 226 -11.68 -9.03 26.35
CA LEU A 226 -11.07 -10.34 26.26
C LEU A 226 -9.54 -10.24 26.09
N ALA A 227 -9.07 -9.38 25.20
CA ALA A 227 -7.64 -9.16 24.98
C ALA A 227 -6.93 -8.68 26.25
N ARG A 228 -7.54 -7.75 27.00
CA ARG A 228 -7.01 -7.28 28.29
C ARG A 228 -6.95 -8.40 29.33
N ARG A 229 -7.98 -9.26 29.41
CA ARG A 229 -7.98 -10.43 30.32
C ARG A 229 -6.89 -11.44 29.93
N ILE A 230 -6.70 -11.69 28.64
CA ILE A 230 -5.64 -12.55 28.12
C ILE A 230 -4.25 -11.98 28.47
N ALA A 231 -4.06 -10.68 28.36
CA ALA A 231 -2.80 -10.02 28.70
C ALA A 231 -2.43 -10.11 30.20
N LEU A 232 -3.41 -10.42 31.08
CA LEU A 232 -3.16 -10.69 32.51
C LEU A 232 -2.69 -12.13 32.79
N ILE A 233 -2.74 -13.01 31.79
CA ILE A 233 -2.23 -14.38 31.93
C ILE A 233 -0.70 -14.31 31.83
N ASP A 234 -0.04 -14.80 32.86
CA ASP A 234 1.43 -14.84 32.89
C ASP A 234 2.01 -15.57 31.69
N GLY A 235 2.98 -14.92 31.05
CA GLY A 235 3.64 -15.43 29.84
C GLY A 235 2.96 -15.08 28.54
N LEU A 236 1.78 -14.46 28.53
CA LEU A 236 1.09 -14.01 27.35
C LEU A 236 1.10 -12.49 27.23
N SER A 237 1.07 -12.02 25.99
CA SER A 237 0.79 -10.64 25.63
C SER A 237 -0.31 -10.63 24.58
N ALA A 238 -1.37 -9.87 24.81
CA ALA A 238 -2.44 -9.67 23.84
C ALA A 238 -2.74 -8.19 23.72
N ARG A 239 -3.11 -7.76 22.53
CA ARG A 239 -3.55 -6.39 22.26
C ARG A 239 -4.96 -6.42 21.71
N ASP A 240 -5.73 -5.38 22.03
CA ASP A 240 -7.03 -5.19 21.41
C ASP A 240 -6.85 -5.02 19.89
N PRO A 241 -7.46 -5.88 19.06
CA PRO A 241 -7.39 -5.76 17.61
C PRO A 241 -7.86 -4.39 17.11
N ARG A 242 -8.81 -3.76 17.83
CA ARG A 242 -9.29 -2.42 17.50
C ARG A 242 -8.24 -1.35 17.76
N GLU A 243 -7.48 -1.45 18.85
CA GLU A 243 -6.37 -0.53 19.15
C GLU A 243 -5.26 -0.68 18.08
N VAL A 244 -4.94 -1.90 17.68
CA VAL A 244 -3.99 -2.16 16.59
C VAL A 244 -4.51 -1.54 15.29
N ALA A 245 -5.77 -1.77 14.93
CA ALA A 245 -6.39 -1.18 13.75
C ALA A 245 -6.38 0.36 13.78
N ASN A 246 -6.67 0.96 14.94
CA ASN A 246 -6.64 2.42 15.10
C ASN A 246 -5.21 2.98 15.01
N THR A 247 -4.21 2.28 15.58
CA THR A 247 -2.80 2.68 15.46
C THR A 247 -2.36 2.64 13.99
N VAL A 248 -2.75 1.61 13.26
CA VAL A 248 -2.44 1.51 11.84
C VAL A 248 -3.15 2.61 11.04
N ARG A 249 -4.43 2.89 11.32
CA ARG A 249 -5.16 4.01 10.70
C ARG A 249 -4.52 5.37 10.98
N SER A 250 -4.08 5.61 12.22
CA SER A 250 -3.40 6.87 12.55
C SER A 250 -2.06 7.02 11.84
N THR A 251 -1.33 5.90 11.68
CA THR A 251 -0.09 5.88 10.89
C THR A 251 -0.37 6.19 9.41
N LEU A 252 -1.45 5.63 8.84
CA LEU A 252 -1.87 5.98 7.49
C LEU A 252 -2.22 7.46 7.35
N GLY A 253 -2.81 8.09 8.36
CA GLY A 253 -3.06 9.53 8.37
C GLY A 253 -1.79 10.38 8.21
N ILE A 254 -0.63 9.89 8.65
CA ILE A 254 0.66 10.54 8.41
C ILE A 254 1.02 10.46 6.92
N PHE A 255 0.81 9.30 6.29
CA PHE A 255 1.03 9.16 4.84
C PHE A 255 0.09 10.07 4.04
N ASP A 256 -1.19 10.15 4.43
CA ASP A 256 -2.15 11.06 3.79
C ASP A 256 -1.70 12.53 3.92
N ALA A 257 -1.16 12.93 5.07
CA ALA A 257 -0.60 14.25 5.26
C ALA A 257 0.63 14.52 4.38
N ILE A 258 1.49 13.52 4.19
CA ILE A 258 2.64 13.61 3.27
C ILE A 258 2.15 13.76 1.82
N VAL A 259 1.15 12.95 1.40
CA VAL A 259 0.54 13.05 0.06
C VAL A 259 -0.05 14.44 -0.16
N PHE A 260 -0.81 14.94 0.84
CA PHE A 260 -1.40 16.27 0.78
C PHE A 260 -0.33 17.38 0.72
N GLY A 261 0.74 17.26 1.51
CA GLY A 261 1.88 18.19 1.47
C GLY A 261 2.58 18.19 0.11
N ALA A 262 2.83 17.02 -0.46
CA ALA A 262 3.41 16.88 -1.79
C ALA A 262 2.50 17.49 -2.87
N ALA A 263 1.18 17.23 -2.78
CA ALA A 263 0.20 17.82 -3.68
C ALA A 263 0.17 19.36 -3.58
N LEU A 264 0.29 19.91 -2.37
CA LEU A 264 0.35 21.36 -2.15
C LEU A 264 1.61 21.98 -2.78
N ILE A 265 2.77 21.34 -2.62
CA ILE A 265 4.01 21.80 -3.26
C ILE A 265 3.88 21.74 -4.79
N ALA A 266 3.34 20.63 -5.32
CA ALA A 266 3.08 20.48 -6.74
C ALA A 266 2.13 21.56 -7.27
N LEU A 267 1.09 21.89 -6.48
CA LEU A 267 0.13 22.96 -6.78
C LEU A 267 0.85 24.30 -6.88
N LEU A 268 1.69 24.65 -5.92
CA LEU A 268 2.40 25.93 -5.93
C LEU A 268 3.35 26.03 -7.14
N VAL A 269 4.17 25.02 -7.37
CA VAL A 269 5.13 25.01 -8.48
C VAL A 269 4.41 25.05 -9.84
N GLY A 270 3.38 24.22 -10.00
CA GLY A 270 2.58 24.19 -11.23
C GLY A 270 1.83 25.50 -11.47
N ALA A 271 1.20 26.06 -10.43
CA ALA A 271 0.48 27.32 -10.50
C ALA A 271 1.40 28.49 -10.90
N PHE A 272 2.57 28.64 -10.26
CA PHE A 272 3.54 29.66 -10.62
C PHE A 272 4.04 29.52 -12.06
N SER A 273 4.27 28.29 -12.51
CA SER A 273 4.68 28.01 -13.90
C SER A 273 3.63 28.46 -14.91
N VAL A 274 2.35 28.16 -14.64
CA VAL A 274 1.21 28.58 -15.48
C VAL A 274 1.04 30.10 -15.46
N ILE A 275 1.03 30.72 -14.28
CA ILE A 275 0.88 32.18 -14.13
C ILE A 275 1.95 32.90 -14.92
N ASN A 276 3.22 32.51 -14.77
CA ASN A 276 4.33 33.11 -15.48
C ASN A 276 4.17 32.98 -17.00
N THR A 277 3.87 31.78 -17.49
CA THR A 277 3.71 31.51 -18.91
C THR A 277 2.55 32.29 -19.51
N MET A 278 1.40 32.33 -18.80
CA MET A 278 0.21 33.03 -19.27
C MET A 278 0.38 34.55 -19.22
N THR A 279 1.08 35.08 -18.21
CA THR A 279 1.39 36.53 -18.13
C THR A 279 2.22 36.96 -19.34
N ILE A 280 3.23 36.17 -19.70
CA ILE A 280 4.04 36.46 -20.88
C ILE A 280 3.21 36.33 -22.16
N ALA A 281 2.36 35.28 -22.28
CA ALA A 281 1.51 35.10 -23.45
C ALA A 281 0.53 36.27 -23.64
N VAL A 282 -0.05 36.78 -22.57
CA VAL A 282 -0.93 37.96 -22.59
C VAL A 282 -0.16 39.21 -23.04
N THR A 283 1.04 39.46 -22.51
CA THR A 283 1.84 40.64 -22.87
C THR A 283 2.25 40.62 -24.31
N GLU A 284 2.62 39.48 -24.86
CA GLU A 284 3.02 39.32 -26.27
C GLU A 284 1.87 39.47 -27.24
N ARG A 285 0.64 39.14 -26.84
CA ARG A 285 -0.60 39.22 -27.64
C ARG A 285 -1.46 40.45 -27.32
N THR A 286 -0.91 41.43 -26.60
CA THR A 286 -1.66 42.63 -26.18
C THR A 286 -2.35 43.31 -27.32
N ARG A 287 -1.65 43.53 -28.48
CA ARG A 287 -2.22 44.17 -29.67
C ARG A 287 -3.33 43.35 -30.30
N GLU A 288 -3.17 42.03 -30.38
CA GLU A 288 -4.23 41.13 -30.90
C GLU A 288 -5.51 41.19 -30.05
N ILE A 289 -5.32 41.18 -28.69
CA ILE A 289 -6.44 41.34 -27.75
C ILE A 289 -7.14 42.68 -27.97
N GLY A 290 -6.39 43.77 -28.16
CA GLY A 290 -6.92 45.08 -28.46
C GLY A 290 -7.76 45.13 -29.74
N ILE A 291 -7.26 44.51 -30.83
CA ILE A 291 -8.00 44.40 -32.09
C ILE A 291 -9.27 43.61 -31.90
N ARG A 292 -9.23 42.45 -31.27
CA ARG A 292 -10.44 41.62 -30.98
C ARG A 292 -11.49 42.39 -30.21
N LYS A 293 -11.08 43.15 -29.20
CA LYS A 293 -12.01 44.02 -28.43
C LYS A 293 -12.57 45.18 -29.26
N ALA A 294 -11.76 45.79 -30.12
CA ALA A 294 -12.22 46.86 -30.98
C ALA A 294 -13.30 46.43 -32.00
N ILE A 295 -13.26 45.15 -32.43
CA ILE A 295 -14.27 44.54 -33.31
C ILE A 295 -15.42 43.88 -32.56
N GLY A 296 -15.50 44.06 -31.20
CA GLY A 296 -16.68 43.69 -30.41
C GLY A 296 -16.53 42.42 -29.55
N ALA A 297 -15.33 41.86 -29.36
CA ALA A 297 -15.15 40.74 -28.46
C ALA A 297 -15.43 41.18 -27.01
N THR A 298 -16.24 40.40 -26.29
CA THR A 298 -16.55 40.62 -24.86
C THR A 298 -15.39 40.21 -23.93
N ASP A 299 -15.32 40.81 -22.76
CA ASP A 299 -14.34 40.47 -21.74
C ASP A 299 -14.41 38.98 -21.34
N GLY A 300 -15.63 38.44 -21.25
CA GLY A 300 -15.87 37.02 -20.97
C GLY A 300 -15.35 36.08 -22.05
N SER A 301 -15.44 36.46 -23.33
CA SER A 301 -14.94 35.68 -24.47
C SER A 301 -13.38 35.59 -24.41
N ILE A 302 -12.73 36.71 -24.12
CA ILE A 302 -11.27 36.76 -23.97
C ILE A 302 -10.80 35.94 -22.76
N LEU A 303 -11.48 36.15 -21.60
CA LEU A 303 -11.21 35.39 -20.37
C LEU A 303 -11.29 33.89 -20.63
N LEU A 304 -12.41 33.42 -21.22
CA LEU A 304 -12.62 31.98 -21.49
C LEU A 304 -11.58 31.42 -22.44
N THR A 305 -11.14 32.19 -23.44
CA THR A 305 -10.07 31.77 -24.38
C THR A 305 -8.77 31.47 -23.66
N PHE A 306 -8.31 32.38 -22.78
CA PHE A 306 -7.06 32.20 -22.03
C PHE A 306 -7.17 31.15 -20.94
N VAL A 307 -8.30 31.04 -20.24
CA VAL A 307 -8.53 29.96 -19.28
C VAL A 307 -8.55 28.60 -19.96
N ALA A 308 -9.17 28.47 -21.13
CA ALA A 308 -9.16 27.23 -21.91
C ALA A 308 -7.74 26.89 -22.40
N GLU A 309 -6.92 27.88 -22.77
CA GLU A 309 -5.51 27.70 -23.12
C GLU A 309 -4.71 27.17 -21.92
N ALA A 310 -4.90 27.75 -20.73
CA ALA A 310 -4.28 27.27 -19.51
C ALA A 310 -4.72 25.84 -19.16
N ALA A 311 -6.03 25.54 -19.27
CA ALA A 311 -6.56 24.19 -19.04
C ALA A 311 -5.96 23.17 -20.03
N THR A 312 -5.72 23.56 -21.29
CA THR A 312 -5.09 22.70 -22.29
C THR A 312 -3.63 22.38 -21.91
N ILE A 313 -2.88 23.37 -21.39
CA ILE A 313 -1.52 23.17 -20.89
C ILE A 313 -1.55 22.21 -19.68
N GLY A 314 -2.53 22.39 -18.78
CA GLY A 314 -2.77 21.48 -17.65
C GLY A 314 -3.09 20.05 -18.08
N ALA A 315 -3.92 19.88 -19.09
CA ALA A 315 -4.24 18.57 -19.65
C ALA A 315 -3.01 17.87 -20.23
N LEU A 316 -2.17 18.59 -21.00
CA LEU A 316 -0.93 18.05 -21.54
C LEU A 316 0.06 17.68 -20.43
N GLY A 317 0.26 18.56 -19.46
CA GLY A 317 1.11 18.28 -18.29
C GLY A 317 0.59 17.12 -17.45
N GLY A 318 -0.73 17.03 -17.29
CA GLY A 318 -1.41 15.95 -16.61
C GLY A 318 -1.17 14.59 -17.28
N VAL A 319 -1.37 14.50 -18.60
CA VAL A 319 -1.12 13.26 -19.36
C VAL A 319 0.34 12.84 -19.24
N VAL A 320 1.28 13.77 -19.49
CA VAL A 320 2.72 13.47 -19.40
C VAL A 320 3.10 13.04 -17.99
N GLY A 321 2.60 13.74 -16.95
CA GLY A 321 2.88 13.42 -15.55
C GLY A 321 2.36 12.05 -15.15
N ILE A 322 1.13 11.69 -15.56
CA ILE A 322 0.55 10.36 -15.29
C ILE A 322 1.33 9.27 -16.02
N VAL A 323 1.66 9.46 -17.31
CA VAL A 323 2.40 8.45 -18.08
C VAL A 323 3.77 8.20 -17.45
N LEU A 324 4.49 9.26 -17.08
CA LEU A 324 5.78 9.14 -16.38
C LEU A 324 5.62 8.53 -14.98
N GLY A 325 4.57 8.92 -14.25
CA GLY A 325 4.26 8.36 -12.93
C GLY A 325 3.97 6.85 -13.00
N LEU A 326 3.15 6.43 -13.96
CA LEU A 326 2.89 5.02 -14.21
C LEU A 326 4.15 4.24 -14.63
N ALA A 327 4.99 4.84 -15.46
CA ALA A 327 6.26 4.24 -15.86
C ALA A 327 7.20 4.03 -14.66
N VAL A 328 7.27 5.01 -13.73
CA VAL A 328 8.06 4.87 -12.50
C VAL A 328 7.46 3.78 -11.60
N VAL A 329 6.16 3.80 -11.38
CA VAL A 329 5.45 2.81 -10.55
C VAL A 329 5.68 1.40 -11.09
N THR A 330 5.45 1.18 -12.40
CA THR A 330 5.64 -0.15 -13.01
C THR A 330 7.10 -0.60 -13.01
N ALA A 331 8.05 0.32 -13.19
CA ALA A 331 9.47 -0.02 -13.15
C ALA A 331 9.94 -0.39 -11.72
N VAL A 332 9.44 0.29 -10.70
CA VAL A 332 9.73 -0.04 -9.29
C VAL A 332 9.08 -1.35 -8.91
N ASP A 333 7.80 -1.56 -9.24
CA ASP A 333 7.10 -2.83 -8.95
C ASP A 333 7.73 -4.02 -9.67
N ALA A 334 8.16 -3.87 -10.92
CA ALA A 334 8.85 -4.92 -11.67
C ALA A 334 10.19 -5.31 -11.01
N ARG A 335 10.95 -4.33 -10.50
CA ARG A 335 12.19 -4.60 -9.75
C ARG A 335 11.92 -5.21 -8.38
N SER A 336 10.88 -4.76 -7.70
CA SER A 336 10.44 -5.33 -6.42
C SER A 336 9.98 -6.77 -6.61
N ALA A 337 9.22 -7.07 -7.65
CA ALA A 337 8.79 -8.42 -7.98
C ALA A 337 9.97 -9.34 -8.31
N ALA A 338 10.95 -8.86 -9.08
CA ALA A 338 12.18 -9.62 -9.37
C ALA A 338 13.03 -9.91 -8.11
N GLY A 339 12.91 -9.09 -7.06
CA GLY A 339 13.55 -9.29 -5.75
C GLY A 339 12.68 -10.09 -4.77
N GLY A 340 11.53 -10.58 -5.17
CA GLY A 340 10.62 -11.32 -4.29
C GLY A 340 9.81 -10.46 -3.34
N ASN A 341 9.59 -9.19 -3.67
CA ASN A 341 8.89 -8.26 -2.82
C ASN A 341 7.44 -8.06 -3.25
N LEU A 342 6.63 -7.61 -2.28
CA LEU A 342 5.26 -7.15 -2.50
C LEU A 342 5.22 -6.05 -3.57
N GLN A 343 4.19 -6.09 -4.42
CA GLN A 343 3.84 -4.92 -5.22
C GLN A 343 3.56 -3.75 -4.28
N LEU A 344 4.34 -2.69 -4.40
CA LEU A 344 4.30 -1.54 -3.49
C LEU A 344 3.18 -0.54 -3.86
N PHE A 345 2.71 -0.58 -5.11
CA PHE A 345 1.79 0.42 -5.64
C PHE A 345 0.49 -0.22 -6.11
N ALA A 346 -0.62 0.52 -5.97
CA ALA A 346 -1.89 0.19 -6.59
C ALA A 346 -2.16 1.18 -7.73
N ILE A 347 -2.13 0.69 -8.97
CA ILE A 347 -2.50 1.48 -10.13
C ILE A 347 -4.03 1.55 -10.19
N SER A 348 -4.62 2.54 -9.50
CA SER A 348 -6.06 2.78 -9.51
C SER A 348 -6.42 3.79 -10.62
N PRO A 349 -7.39 3.46 -11.49
CA PRO A 349 -7.93 4.43 -12.44
C PRO A 349 -8.46 5.70 -11.74
N PHE A 350 -8.96 5.56 -10.53
CA PHE A 350 -9.47 6.67 -9.73
C PHE A 350 -8.36 7.69 -9.38
N VAL A 351 -7.17 7.23 -8.97
CA VAL A 351 -6.01 8.09 -8.70
C VAL A 351 -5.57 8.81 -9.97
N ALA A 352 -5.48 8.10 -11.10
CA ALA A 352 -5.10 8.69 -12.38
C ALA A 352 -6.09 9.74 -12.87
N MET A 353 -7.39 9.44 -12.79
CA MET A 353 -8.46 10.40 -13.17
C MET A 353 -8.47 11.61 -12.23
N GLY A 354 -8.29 11.40 -10.93
CA GLY A 354 -8.20 12.47 -9.94
C GLY A 354 -7.01 13.40 -10.20
N ALA A 355 -5.83 12.84 -10.47
CA ALA A 355 -4.63 13.59 -10.82
C ALA A 355 -4.80 14.38 -12.13
N PHE A 356 -5.46 13.79 -13.14
CA PHE A 356 -5.75 14.47 -14.39
C PHE A 356 -6.72 15.64 -14.22
N ALA A 357 -7.85 15.41 -13.52
CA ALA A 357 -8.81 16.46 -13.23
C ALA A 357 -8.18 17.59 -12.41
N PHE A 358 -7.35 17.24 -11.44
CA PHE A 358 -6.58 18.19 -10.62
C PHE A 358 -5.64 19.03 -11.48
N ALA A 359 -4.90 18.45 -12.43
CA ALA A 359 -4.00 19.20 -13.33
C ALA A 359 -4.74 20.24 -14.16
N ILE A 360 -5.90 19.88 -14.69
CA ILE A 360 -6.75 20.80 -15.48
C ILE A 360 -7.28 21.93 -14.60
N ALA A 361 -7.86 21.58 -13.44
CA ALA A 361 -8.44 22.55 -12.51
C ALA A 361 -7.38 23.53 -11.99
N LEU A 362 -6.23 23.01 -11.57
CA LEU A 362 -5.09 23.82 -11.13
C LEU A 362 -4.67 24.84 -12.19
N SER A 363 -4.47 24.37 -13.43
CA SER A 363 -4.01 25.21 -14.52
C SER A 363 -5.06 26.26 -14.91
N ALA A 364 -6.35 25.91 -14.91
CA ALA A 364 -7.44 26.84 -15.15
C ALA A 364 -7.52 27.95 -14.07
N VAL A 365 -7.38 27.55 -12.80
CA VAL A 365 -7.38 28.52 -11.67
C VAL A 365 -6.13 29.41 -11.70
N ALA A 366 -4.96 28.84 -11.93
CA ALA A 366 -3.71 29.59 -12.03
C ALA A 366 -3.73 30.56 -13.23
N GLY A 367 -4.25 30.13 -14.37
CA GLY A 367 -4.41 30.95 -15.56
C GLY A 367 -5.49 32.03 -15.47
N PHE A 368 -6.40 31.93 -14.48
CA PHE A 368 -7.50 32.88 -14.35
C PHE A 368 -7.02 34.32 -14.06
N VAL A 369 -6.00 34.49 -13.22
CA VAL A 369 -5.48 35.84 -12.88
C VAL A 369 -4.93 36.58 -14.10
N PRO A 370 -3.97 36.03 -14.89
CA PRO A 370 -3.49 36.68 -16.11
C PRO A 370 -4.57 36.77 -17.18
N ALA A 371 -5.48 35.82 -17.31
CA ALA A 371 -6.60 35.90 -18.22
C ALA A 371 -7.57 37.04 -17.91
N LEU A 372 -7.83 37.29 -16.62
CA LEU A 372 -8.65 38.43 -16.17
C LEU A 372 -7.96 39.76 -16.46
N ALA A 373 -6.63 39.83 -16.29
CA ALA A 373 -5.86 41.01 -16.66
C ALA A 373 -5.94 41.28 -18.17
N ALA A 374 -5.86 40.25 -19.02
CA ALA A 374 -6.05 40.35 -20.46
C ALA A 374 -7.46 40.83 -20.82
N ALA A 375 -8.49 40.25 -20.19
CA ALA A 375 -9.89 40.60 -20.42
C ALA A 375 -10.24 42.07 -20.08
N ARG A 376 -9.55 42.63 -19.08
CA ARG A 376 -9.78 44.01 -18.64
C ARG A 376 -8.90 45.05 -19.34
N LEU A 377 -8.08 44.68 -20.30
CA LEU A 377 -7.24 45.61 -21.06
C LEU A 377 -8.10 46.57 -21.90
N PRO A 378 -7.96 47.91 -21.76
CA PRO A 378 -8.63 48.86 -22.61
C PRO A 378 -8.11 48.79 -24.07
N PRO A 379 -8.97 48.78 -25.09
CA PRO A 379 -8.56 48.73 -26.51
C PRO A 379 -7.59 49.86 -26.89
N THR A 380 -7.81 51.04 -26.34
CA THR A 380 -6.97 52.24 -26.61
C THR A 380 -5.56 52.06 -26.09
N VAL A 381 -5.32 51.40 -24.98
CA VAL A 381 -4.00 51.12 -24.44
C VAL A 381 -3.33 49.98 -25.20
N ALA A 382 -4.10 48.99 -25.60
CA ALA A 382 -3.61 47.80 -26.31
C ALA A 382 -3.12 48.12 -27.73
N LEU A 383 -3.73 49.12 -28.41
CA LEU A 383 -3.37 49.52 -29.77
C LEU A 383 -2.22 50.54 -29.81
N ARG A 384 -1.85 51.18 -28.70
CA ARG A 384 -0.78 52.16 -28.60
C ARG A 384 0.61 51.57 -28.32
N ARG A 385 0.65 50.29 -27.98
CA ARG A 385 1.85 49.47 -27.86
C ARG A 385 2.07 48.65 -29.13
#